data_654df893f98e51aace8319950a349d7d
#
_entry.id   654df893f98e51aace8319950a349d7d
#
_cell.length_a   1.000
_cell.length_b   1.000
_cell.length_c   1.000
_cell.angle_alpha   90.00
_cell.angle_beta   90.00
_cell.angle_gamma   90.00
#
_symmetry.space_group_name_H-M   'P 1'
#
loop_
_entity.id
_entity.type
_entity.pdbx_description
1 polymer ?
#
loop_
_entity_poly.entity_id
_entity_poly.type
_entity_poly.pdbx_seq_one_letter_code
_entity_poly.pdbx_strand_id
1 'polypeptide(L)'
;MASCANAKLNSEIKTYDEANKNLKARSVASVYSPQARINTTINTSETSTINISDSGPHTIIIEAGGTLGSIGNNDKIIYAHANGSNTLTLTNLTNHGTINGKVSIEHDNNFKGTITVNTFENKGQVNGQIYMGVWGGNSGTLNIDKFENSGTIVDGSKGVFFEGKNTHIKTFTNSGTIQGGEVGVNIDARIDTFTNDGFINSPGSGQWNNGMWISGNATIENLVNNGKIEGGNTAITITSQHIKTLANTGTIHANGGSAAAILMDQGGFIEHIINTGTISGNNVGIGAVYGKFGTLTIKDGGIVYGKAAGITVGAWQTLGELYIDGKNSKKDGTVSGIYSDQFGISLEDGSSTSKIELKNGGVIQGGVHGIRLENAASLSGEMILSGEGSRVEGGSGSGISNQSGKIEGSIKVEDGATVTSSSGQAISNSGSGSITGGITVSGENTKLEGNIINADSASIGSDIKIEGGAKVEGGLVNEGSASITGAITIESGSKLDSITNTSTSDTGISGSITNNSDNKLEISNSGNIGGKIESTGAADMVISNSNGGTISGGISSSGSGNTSISNSQGSTINNGITVSGSAQVEISNQGSVGKDS
;
A
#
# COMPACT_ATOMS: atom_id res chain seq x y z
N MET A 1 -5.20 -66.73 -8.44
CA MET A 1 -6.54 -66.10 -8.39
C MET A 1 -6.48 -64.57 -8.61
N ALA A 2 -5.46 -63.85 -8.21
CA ALA A 2 -5.35 -62.41 -8.47
C ALA A 2 -5.14 -62.06 -9.96
N SER A 3 -4.49 -62.92 -10.76
CA SER A 3 -4.23 -62.66 -12.18
C SER A 3 -5.48 -62.73 -13.04
N CYS A 4 -6.46 -63.58 -12.70
CA CYS A 4 -7.72 -63.70 -13.44
C CYS A 4 -8.69 -62.53 -13.18
N ALA A 5 -8.64 -61.93 -11.96
CA ALA A 5 -9.48 -60.77 -11.64
C ALA A 5 -8.99 -59.50 -12.40
N ASN A 6 -7.66 -59.31 -12.51
CA ASN A 6 -7.09 -58.22 -13.28
C ASN A 6 -7.32 -58.34 -14.81
N ALA A 7 -7.26 -59.55 -15.33
CA ALA A 7 -7.56 -59.80 -16.76
C ALA A 7 -9.04 -59.50 -17.09
N LYS A 8 -9.96 -59.82 -16.18
CA LYS A 8 -11.39 -59.60 -16.35
C LYS A 8 -11.76 -58.10 -16.23
N LEU A 9 -11.13 -57.38 -15.27
CA LEU A 9 -11.33 -55.94 -15.12
C LEU A 9 -10.77 -55.17 -16.30
N ASN A 10 -9.57 -55.52 -16.80
CA ASN A 10 -9.00 -54.90 -18.02
C ASN A 10 -9.78 -55.24 -19.30
N SER A 11 -10.45 -56.37 -19.39
CA SER A 11 -11.32 -56.72 -20.51
C SER A 11 -12.65 -55.94 -20.44
N GLU A 12 -13.19 -55.71 -19.25
CA GLU A 12 -14.38 -54.88 -19.05
C GLU A 12 -14.12 -53.41 -19.36
N ILE A 13 -12.96 -52.84 -18.97
CA ILE A 13 -12.55 -51.48 -19.31
C ILE A 13 -12.29 -51.32 -20.79
N LYS A 14 -11.67 -52.31 -21.50
CA LYS A 14 -11.49 -52.26 -22.96
C LYS A 14 -12.80 -52.38 -23.74
N THR A 15 -13.76 -53.13 -23.23
CA THR A 15 -15.10 -53.24 -23.85
C THR A 15 -15.91 -51.93 -23.71
N TYR A 16 -15.57 -51.14 -22.69
CA TYR A 16 -16.19 -49.82 -22.48
C TYR A 16 -15.68 -48.75 -23.45
N ASP A 17 -14.41 -48.80 -23.82
CA ASP A 17 -13.80 -47.87 -24.79
C ASP A 17 -14.33 -48.11 -26.22
N GLU A 18 -14.75 -49.33 -26.53
CA GLU A 18 -15.24 -49.69 -27.89
C GLU A 18 -16.76 -49.54 -28.07
N ALA A 19 -17.52 -49.52 -26.98
CA ALA A 19 -18.99 -49.46 -27.01
C ALA A 19 -19.52 -48.06 -26.69
N ASN A 20 -19.17 -47.12 -27.52
CA ASN A 20 -19.59 -45.72 -27.40
C ASN A 20 -21.12 -45.56 -27.63
N LYS A 21 -21.95 -45.91 -26.64
CA LYS A 21 -23.35 -45.48 -26.49
C LYS A 21 -23.92 -45.97 -25.15
N ASN A 22 -24.23 -45.01 -24.25
CA ASN A 22 -24.97 -45.17 -22.98
C ASN A 22 -24.28 -45.96 -21.88
N LEU A 23 -23.14 -45.47 -21.42
CA LEU A 23 -22.48 -46.00 -20.25
C LEU A 23 -23.06 -45.38 -18.95
N LYS A 24 -23.74 -46.22 -18.16
CA LYS A 24 -23.99 -45.94 -16.75
C LYS A 24 -22.70 -46.27 -16.01
N ALA A 25 -22.00 -45.27 -15.43
CA ALA A 25 -20.82 -45.55 -14.63
C ALA A 25 -21.20 -46.48 -13.47
N ARG A 26 -20.47 -47.49 -13.28
CA ARG A 26 -20.57 -48.34 -12.09
C ARG A 26 -19.63 -47.81 -11.03
N SER A 27 -20.02 -47.84 -9.77
CA SER A 27 -19.15 -47.51 -8.67
C SER A 27 -17.84 -48.29 -8.80
N VAL A 28 -16.73 -47.58 -8.94
CA VAL A 28 -15.41 -48.23 -8.83
C VAL A 28 -15.19 -48.57 -7.34
N ALA A 29 -15.49 -49.81 -7.00
CA ALA A 29 -15.11 -50.34 -5.70
C ALA A 29 -13.58 -50.22 -5.55
N SER A 30 -13.10 -49.87 -4.38
CA SER A 30 -11.67 -49.74 -4.07
C SER A 30 -10.91 -51.02 -4.48
N VAL A 31 -10.14 -50.93 -5.55
CA VAL A 31 -9.27 -52.04 -5.99
C VAL A 31 -7.88 -51.77 -5.43
N TYR A 32 -7.51 -52.52 -4.43
CA TYR A 32 -6.13 -52.57 -3.91
C TYR A 32 -5.26 -53.35 -4.90
N SER A 33 -4.61 -52.64 -5.83
CA SER A 33 -3.55 -53.19 -6.68
C SER A 33 -2.45 -52.16 -6.87
N PRO A 34 -1.16 -52.48 -6.65
CA PRO A 34 -0.07 -51.49 -6.67
C PRO A 34 0.26 -50.87 -8.03
N GLN A 35 -0.48 -51.13 -9.09
CA GLN A 35 -0.22 -50.64 -10.46
C GLN A 35 -1.48 -50.31 -11.28
N ALA A 36 -2.63 -50.15 -10.67
CA ALA A 36 -3.84 -49.85 -11.43
C ALA A 36 -3.87 -48.37 -11.84
N ARG A 37 -3.95 -48.10 -13.16
CA ARG A 37 -4.22 -46.75 -13.71
C ARG A 37 -5.72 -46.52 -13.69
N ILE A 38 -6.18 -45.46 -13.04
CA ILE A 38 -7.55 -44.97 -13.19
C ILE A 38 -7.57 -43.96 -14.34
N ASN A 39 -8.20 -44.36 -15.45
CA ASN A 39 -8.54 -43.45 -16.52
C ASN A 39 -10.08 -43.43 -16.58
N THR A 40 -10.68 -42.41 -15.94
CA THR A 40 -12.13 -42.30 -15.83
C THR A 40 -12.60 -41.09 -16.63
N THR A 41 -13.56 -41.34 -17.53
CA THR A 41 -14.28 -40.30 -18.27
C THR A 41 -15.75 -40.35 -17.87
N ILE A 42 -16.31 -39.24 -17.41
CA ILE A 42 -17.71 -39.09 -17.00
C ILE A 42 -18.41 -38.20 -18.01
N ASN A 43 -19.37 -38.77 -18.76
CA ASN A 43 -20.15 -38.09 -19.77
C ASN A 43 -21.66 -38.06 -19.47
N THR A 44 -22.06 -38.64 -18.34
CA THR A 44 -23.46 -38.70 -17.85
C THR A 44 -23.48 -38.35 -16.34
N SER A 45 -24.65 -38.40 -15.71
CA SER A 45 -24.78 -38.16 -14.28
C SER A 45 -24.38 -39.37 -13.46
N GLU A 46 -23.46 -39.15 -12.52
CA GLU A 46 -22.91 -40.13 -11.58
C GLU A 46 -22.97 -39.62 -10.15
N THR A 47 -23.38 -40.45 -9.22
CA THR A 47 -23.44 -40.12 -7.80
C THR A 47 -22.34 -40.75 -6.96
N SER A 48 -21.47 -41.57 -7.56
CA SER A 48 -20.40 -42.29 -6.89
C SER A 48 -19.15 -41.45 -6.69
N THR A 49 -18.43 -41.73 -5.59
CA THR A 49 -17.13 -41.10 -5.29
C THR A 49 -16.02 -41.74 -6.13
N ILE A 50 -15.11 -40.95 -6.68
CA ILE A 50 -13.85 -41.41 -7.24
C ILE A 50 -12.80 -41.39 -6.14
N ASN A 51 -12.31 -42.57 -5.74
CA ASN A 51 -11.29 -42.75 -4.72
C ASN A 51 -9.98 -43.27 -5.35
N ILE A 52 -8.88 -42.54 -5.13
CA ILE A 52 -7.55 -42.89 -5.65
C ILE A 52 -6.59 -43.01 -4.49
N SER A 53 -5.99 -44.18 -4.31
CA SER A 53 -5.03 -44.44 -3.22
C SER A 53 -3.77 -45.18 -3.67
N ASP A 54 -3.60 -45.46 -4.94
CA ASP A 54 -2.45 -46.16 -5.50
C ASP A 54 -1.50 -45.24 -6.28
N SER A 55 -0.33 -45.77 -6.63
CA SER A 55 0.78 -45.01 -7.17
C SER A 55 0.73 -44.74 -8.68
N GLY A 56 -0.28 -45.24 -9.39
CA GLY A 56 -0.32 -45.15 -10.86
C GLY A 56 -0.45 -43.70 -11.36
N PRO A 57 -0.10 -43.42 -12.62
CA PRO A 57 -0.53 -42.18 -13.25
C PRO A 57 -2.04 -42.24 -13.53
N HIS A 58 -2.81 -41.36 -12.87
CA HIS A 58 -4.26 -41.33 -12.97
C HIS A 58 -4.73 -40.17 -13.85
N THR A 59 -5.85 -40.35 -14.55
CA THR A 59 -6.51 -39.31 -15.32
C THR A 59 -8.00 -39.37 -15.06
N ILE A 60 -8.60 -38.21 -14.73
CA ILE A 60 -10.03 -38.02 -14.51
C ILE A 60 -10.50 -36.93 -15.47
N ILE A 61 -11.53 -37.22 -16.25
CA ILE A 61 -12.15 -36.27 -17.18
C ILE A 61 -13.66 -36.28 -16.92
N ILE A 62 -14.24 -35.14 -16.63
CA ILE A 62 -15.69 -34.91 -16.63
C ILE A 62 -16.00 -34.13 -17.91
N GLU A 63 -16.67 -34.76 -18.83
CA GLU A 63 -17.03 -34.17 -20.13
C GLU A 63 -18.16 -33.15 -20.02
N ALA A 64 -18.32 -32.33 -21.05
CA ALA A 64 -19.43 -31.39 -21.13
C ALA A 64 -20.77 -32.16 -21.06
N GLY A 65 -21.61 -31.79 -20.10
CA GLY A 65 -22.86 -32.50 -19.79
C GLY A 65 -22.71 -33.64 -18.77
N GLY A 66 -21.49 -34.08 -18.44
CA GLY A 66 -21.24 -35.02 -17.35
C GLY A 66 -21.46 -34.34 -15.99
N THR A 67 -22.00 -35.07 -15.02
CA THR A 67 -22.18 -34.62 -13.65
C THR A 67 -21.63 -35.65 -12.68
N LEU A 68 -20.81 -35.26 -11.73
CA LEU A 68 -20.29 -36.13 -10.68
C LEU A 68 -20.75 -35.60 -9.31
N GLY A 69 -21.40 -36.48 -8.51
CA GLY A 69 -21.93 -36.15 -7.20
C GLY A 69 -23.35 -35.57 -7.21
N SER A 70 -23.90 -35.27 -6.03
CA SER A 70 -25.25 -34.74 -5.83
C SER A 70 -25.21 -33.34 -5.23
N ILE A 71 -26.12 -32.47 -5.65
CA ILE A 71 -26.24 -31.11 -5.11
C ILE A 71 -26.47 -31.15 -3.60
N GLY A 72 -25.74 -30.33 -2.85
CA GLY A 72 -25.84 -30.22 -1.38
C GLY A 72 -25.00 -31.24 -0.63
N ASN A 73 -24.20 -32.05 -1.30
CA ASN A 73 -23.29 -32.98 -0.66
C ASN A 73 -21.90 -32.34 -0.47
N ASN A 74 -21.49 -32.18 0.79
CA ASN A 74 -20.12 -31.73 1.16
C ASN A 74 -19.11 -32.88 1.24
N ASP A 75 -19.49 -34.09 0.85
CA ASP A 75 -18.58 -35.22 0.85
C ASP A 75 -17.49 -35.07 -0.23
N LYS A 76 -16.37 -35.75 0.02
CA LYS A 76 -15.27 -35.84 -0.94
C LYS A 76 -15.71 -36.69 -2.13
N ILE A 77 -16.09 -36.02 -3.22
CA ILE A 77 -16.55 -36.69 -4.45
C ILE A 77 -15.38 -37.16 -5.31
N ILE A 78 -14.30 -36.40 -5.33
CA ILE A 78 -12.99 -36.86 -5.83
C ILE A 78 -12.06 -36.85 -4.63
N TYR A 79 -11.58 -38.02 -4.27
CA TYR A 79 -10.68 -38.20 -3.12
C TYR A 79 -9.42 -38.94 -3.57
N ALA A 80 -8.34 -38.18 -3.78
CA ALA A 80 -7.01 -38.72 -4.05
C ALA A 80 -6.17 -38.60 -2.77
N HIS A 81 -5.74 -39.74 -2.22
CA HIS A 81 -4.99 -39.74 -0.98
C HIS A 81 -3.80 -40.73 -1.00
N ALA A 82 -2.68 -40.31 -0.43
CA ALA A 82 -1.48 -41.12 -0.32
C ALA A 82 -1.18 -41.43 1.14
N ASN A 83 -0.61 -42.60 1.39
CA ASN A 83 -0.24 -43.06 2.73
C ASN A 83 1.22 -43.51 2.80
N GLY A 84 1.79 -43.48 4.00
CA GLY A 84 3.14 -43.95 4.26
C GLY A 84 4.19 -43.29 3.35
N SER A 85 4.97 -44.09 2.63
CA SER A 85 6.00 -43.63 1.68
C SER A 85 5.57 -43.77 0.22
N ASN A 86 4.28 -44.00 -0.03
CA ASN A 86 3.78 -44.20 -1.37
C ASN A 86 3.85 -42.87 -2.21
N THR A 87 4.00 -43.04 -3.51
CA THR A 87 3.90 -41.96 -4.48
C THR A 87 2.54 -42.04 -5.16
N LEU A 88 1.86 -40.92 -5.30
CA LEU A 88 0.61 -40.81 -6.06
C LEU A 88 0.82 -39.81 -7.17
N THR A 89 0.47 -40.16 -8.40
CA THR A 89 0.54 -39.25 -9.53
C THR A 89 -0.84 -39.08 -10.16
N LEU A 90 -1.38 -37.87 -10.12
CA LEU A 90 -2.54 -37.44 -10.87
C LEU A 90 -2.06 -36.67 -12.10
N THR A 91 -2.06 -37.34 -13.26
CA THR A 91 -1.58 -36.72 -14.50
C THR A 91 -2.51 -35.59 -14.93
N ASN A 92 -3.82 -35.85 -14.96
CA ASN A 92 -4.82 -34.85 -15.29
C ASN A 92 -6.08 -35.05 -14.44
N LEU A 93 -6.62 -33.95 -13.95
CA LEU A 93 -8.00 -33.83 -13.52
C LEU A 93 -8.62 -32.68 -14.32
N THR A 94 -9.47 -33.00 -15.28
CA THR A 94 -10.09 -32.02 -16.18
C THR A 94 -11.60 -32.06 -16.01
N ASN A 95 -12.21 -30.92 -15.70
CA ASN A 95 -13.66 -30.79 -15.58
C ASN A 95 -14.20 -29.84 -16.65
N HIS A 96 -14.99 -30.37 -17.58
CA HIS A 96 -15.79 -29.60 -18.52
C HIS A 96 -17.29 -29.61 -18.16
N GLY A 97 -17.70 -30.45 -17.22
CA GLY A 97 -19.08 -30.65 -16.77
C GLY A 97 -19.33 -30.04 -15.39
N THR A 98 -19.97 -30.82 -14.50
CA THR A 98 -20.33 -30.40 -13.16
C THR A 98 -19.80 -31.38 -12.11
N ILE A 99 -19.15 -30.86 -11.08
CA ILE A 99 -18.77 -31.59 -9.87
C ILE A 99 -19.61 -31.05 -8.72
N ASN A 100 -20.43 -31.89 -8.08
CA ASN A 100 -21.23 -31.55 -6.90
C ASN A 100 -20.65 -32.21 -5.66
N GLY A 101 -19.72 -31.54 -5.01
CA GLY A 101 -19.03 -31.95 -3.79
C GLY A 101 -17.54 -31.59 -3.82
N LYS A 102 -16.85 -31.96 -2.76
CA LYS A 102 -15.46 -31.59 -2.54
C LYS A 102 -14.49 -32.39 -3.42
N VAL A 103 -13.53 -31.71 -4.02
CA VAL A 103 -12.34 -32.32 -4.63
C VAL A 103 -11.22 -32.23 -3.61
N SER A 104 -10.73 -33.38 -3.13
CA SER A 104 -9.71 -33.46 -2.09
C SER A 104 -8.50 -34.26 -2.57
N ILE A 105 -7.34 -33.61 -2.56
CA ILE A 105 -6.03 -34.25 -2.81
C ILE A 105 -5.20 -34.06 -1.57
N GLU A 106 -4.99 -35.13 -0.81
CA GLU A 106 -4.41 -35.08 0.52
C GLU A 106 -3.62 -36.33 0.89
N HIS A 107 -3.27 -36.49 2.10
CA HIS A 107 -2.51 -37.65 2.61
C HIS A 107 -3.10 -38.19 3.91
N ASP A 108 -2.75 -39.42 4.25
CA ASP A 108 -3.01 -40.03 5.53
C ASP A 108 -1.93 -39.67 6.56
N ASN A 109 -2.15 -40.01 7.83
CA ASN A 109 -1.16 -39.81 8.91
C ASN A 109 0.18 -40.50 8.60
N ASN A 110 1.29 -39.88 9.02
CA ASN A 110 2.68 -40.37 8.81
C ASN A 110 3.13 -40.44 7.34
N PHE A 111 2.56 -39.61 6.48
CA PHE A 111 2.93 -39.55 5.08
C PHE A 111 4.37 -39.03 4.89
N LYS A 112 5.16 -39.77 4.09
CA LYS A 112 6.55 -39.44 3.73
C LYS A 112 6.82 -39.51 2.24
N GLY A 113 5.79 -39.81 1.43
CA GLY A 113 5.89 -39.98 -0.01
C GLY A 113 5.75 -38.66 -0.77
N THR A 114 5.40 -38.79 -2.02
CA THR A 114 5.17 -37.64 -2.91
C THR A 114 3.83 -37.76 -3.61
N ILE A 115 3.03 -36.72 -3.55
CA ILE A 115 1.85 -36.56 -4.41
C ILE A 115 2.24 -35.58 -5.53
N THR A 116 1.99 -35.95 -6.76
CA THR A 116 2.21 -35.09 -7.93
C THR A 116 0.89 -34.88 -8.67
N VAL A 117 0.54 -33.64 -8.92
CA VAL A 117 -0.59 -33.24 -9.78
C VAL A 117 0.01 -32.47 -10.95
N ASN A 118 0.06 -33.10 -12.14
CA ASN A 118 0.62 -32.39 -13.28
C ASN A 118 -0.34 -31.28 -13.74
N THR A 119 -1.64 -31.59 -13.88
CA THR A 119 -2.64 -30.61 -14.27
C THR A 119 -3.96 -30.83 -13.53
N PHE A 120 -4.43 -29.78 -12.89
CA PHE A 120 -5.83 -29.58 -12.50
C PHE A 120 -6.43 -28.49 -13.39
N GLU A 121 -7.50 -28.82 -14.12
CA GLU A 121 -8.17 -27.89 -15.04
C GLU A 121 -9.68 -27.92 -14.80
N ASN A 122 -10.27 -26.76 -14.47
CA ASN A 122 -11.71 -26.59 -14.37
C ASN A 122 -12.20 -25.62 -15.46
N LYS A 123 -12.98 -26.11 -16.41
CA LYS A 123 -13.70 -25.34 -17.43
C LYS A 123 -15.20 -25.34 -17.19
N GLY A 124 -15.69 -26.23 -16.33
CA GLY A 124 -17.09 -26.38 -16.00
C GLY A 124 -17.43 -25.76 -14.65
N GLN A 125 -18.27 -26.46 -13.88
CA GLN A 125 -18.71 -26.02 -12.56
C GLN A 125 -18.28 -26.98 -11.48
N VAL A 126 -17.79 -26.44 -10.36
CA VAL A 126 -17.54 -27.18 -9.12
C VAL A 126 -18.39 -26.53 -8.02
N ASN A 127 -19.37 -27.27 -7.50
CA ASN A 127 -20.20 -26.91 -6.36
C ASN A 127 -19.64 -27.62 -5.12
N GLY A 128 -18.55 -27.09 -4.60
CA GLY A 128 -17.80 -27.63 -3.47
C GLY A 128 -16.36 -27.13 -3.45
N GLN A 129 -15.68 -27.38 -2.33
CA GLN A 129 -14.32 -26.94 -2.12
C GLN A 129 -13.32 -27.73 -2.96
N ILE A 130 -12.34 -27.05 -3.53
CA ILE A 130 -11.09 -27.68 -3.98
C ILE A 130 -10.09 -27.59 -2.83
N TYR A 131 -9.69 -28.75 -2.31
CA TYR A 131 -8.70 -28.86 -1.24
C TYR A 131 -7.51 -29.68 -1.72
N MET A 132 -6.30 -29.13 -1.55
CA MET A 132 -5.05 -29.81 -1.89
C MET A 132 -4.00 -29.49 -0.82
N GLY A 133 -3.50 -30.53 -0.11
CA GLY A 133 -2.59 -30.23 0.97
C GLY A 133 -1.85 -31.41 1.59
N VAL A 134 -0.66 -31.09 2.14
CA VAL A 134 0.12 -31.95 3.06
C VAL A 134 0.23 -31.23 4.40
N TRP A 135 -0.62 -31.61 5.35
CA TRP A 135 -0.79 -30.94 6.63
C TRP A 135 -0.12 -31.69 7.80
N GLY A 136 -0.03 -31.02 8.95
CA GLY A 136 0.55 -31.60 10.16
C GLY A 136 2.08 -31.73 10.12
N GLY A 137 2.63 -32.62 10.94
CA GLY A 137 4.07 -32.88 11.03
C GLY A 137 4.65 -33.81 9.96
N ASN A 138 3.93 -34.08 8.88
CA ASN A 138 4.31 -35.03 7.83
C ASN A 138 5.49 -34.48 7.00
N SER A 139 6.39 -35.37 6.58
CA SER A 139 7.55 -35.04 5.75
C SER A 139 7.35 -35.30 4.27
N GLY A 140 6.18 -35.84 3.88
CA GLY A 140 5.82 -36.01 2.48
C GLY A 140 5.58 -34.68 1.77
N THR A 141 5.49 -34.70 0.43
CA THR A 141 5.34 -33.51 -0.41
C THR A 141 4.14 -33.62 -1.33
N LEU A 142 3.53 -32.46 -1.64
CA LEU A 142 2.55 -32.31 -2.72
C LEU A 142 3.08 -31.28 -3.72
N ASN A 143 3.28 -31.71 -4.96
CA ASN A 143 3.70 -30.86 -6.05
C ASN A 143 2.58 -30.72 -7.08
N ILE A 144 2.18 -29.51 -7.39
CA ILE A 144 1.17 -29.18 -8.38
C ILE A 144 1.84 -28.34 -9.47
N ASP A 145 2.03 -28.91 -10.66
CA ASP A 145 2.66 -28.18 -11.76
C ASP A 145 1.73 -27.08 -12.29
N LYS A 146 0.45 -27.41 -12.44
CA LYS A 146 -0.51 -26.50 -13.05
C LYS A 146 -1.89 -26.62 -12.42
N PHE A 147 -2.42 -25.51 -11.92
CA PHE A 147 -3.82 -25.35 -11.50
C PHE A 147 -4.46 -24.27 -12.39
N GLU A 148 -5.51 -24.62 -13.11
CA GLU A 148 -6.26 -23.71 -13.98
C GLU A 148 -7.74 -23.75 -13.67
N ASN A 149 -8.34 -22.57 -13.54
CA ASN A 149 -9.78 -22.39 -13.48
C ASN A 149 -10.22 -21.36 -14.51
N SER A 150 -10.96 -21.81 -15.51
CA SER A 150 -11.67 -20.94 -16.45
C SER A 150 -13.20 -21.06 -16.32
N GLY A 151 -13.66 -21.99 -15.48
CA GLY A 151 -15.06 -22.20 -15.15
C GLY A 151 -15.44 -21.53 -13.82
N THR A 152 -16.30 -22.19 -13.06
CA THR A 152 -16.80 -21.70 -11.78
C THR A 152 -16.50 -22.69 -10.66
N ILE A 153 -15.99 -22.19 -9.55
CA ILE A 153 -15.81 -22.93 -8.29
C ILE A 153 -16.57 -22.16 -7.21
N VAL A 154 -17.54 -22.80 -6.55
CA VAL A 154 -18.35 -22.19 -5.48
C VAL A 154 -18.45 -23.13 -4.29
N ASP A 155 -18.13 -22.62 -3.11
CA ASP A 155 -18.26 -23.34 -1.84
C ASP A 155 -18.81 -22.45 -0.74
N GLY A 156 -19.51 -23.06 0.23
CA GLY A 156 -20.08 -22.34 1.38
C GLY A 156 -19.06 -21.83 2.40
N SER A 157 -17.83 -22.33 2.37
CA SER A 157 -16.72 -21.90 3.25
C SER A 157 -15.55 -21.38 2.42
N LYS A 158 -14.74 -22.27 1.83
CA LYS A 158 -13.54 -21.89 1.05
C LYS A 158 -13.64 -22.44 -0.36
N GLY A 159 -13.56 -21.59 -1.37
CA GLY A 159 -13.60 -22.02 -2.78
C GLY A 159 -12.41 -22.92 -3.12
N VAL A 160 -11.20 -22.43 -2.92
CA VAL A 160 -9.95 -23.18 -3.10
C VAL A 160 -9.10 -23.07 -1.83
N PHE A 161 -8.55 -24.20 -1.37
CA PHE A 161 -7.65 -24.22 -0.23
C PHE A 161 -6.40 -25.07 -0.50
N PHE A 162 -5.24 -24.43 -0.45
CA PHE A 162 -3.94 -25.10 -0.46
C PHE A 162 -3.34 -25.08 0.93
N GLU A 163 -2.95 -26.25 1.47
CA GLU A 163 -2.49 -26.38 2.85
C GLU A 163 -1.13 -27.06 2.96
N GLY A 164 -0.28 -26.50 3.82
CA GLY A 164 0.93 -27.12 4.36
C GLY A 164 2.24 -26.70 3.69
N LYS A 165 3.27 -26.56 4.54
CA LYS A 165 4.62 -26.11 4.15
C LYS A 165 5.30 -26.94 3.05
N ASN A 166 4.88 -28.19 2.89
CA ASN A 166 5.39 -29.13 1.89
C ASN A 166 4.48 -29.20 0.65
N THR A 167 3.53 -28.30 0.52
CA THR A 167 2.68 -28.14 -0.67
C THR A 167 3.25 -27.03 -1.55
N HIS A 168 3.54 -27.37 -2.79
CA HIS A 168 4.12 -26.44 -3.77
C HIS A 168 3.31 -26.41 -5.06
N ILE A 169 2.85 -25.23 -5.43
CA ILE A 169 2.13 -24.95 -6.67
C ILE A 169 3.05 -24.13 -7.56
N LYS A 170 3.42 -24.66 -8.72
CA LYS A 170 4.26 -23.94 -9.67
C LYS A 170 3.49 -22.83 -10.38
N THR A 171 2.31 -23.16 -10.88
CA THR A 171 1.47 -22.18 -11.58
C THR A 171 0.01 -22.32 -11.17
N PHE A 172 -0.58 -21.22 -10.72
CA PHE A 172 -2.02 -21.07 -10.48
C PHE A 172 -2.56 -20.00 -11.44
N THR A 173 -3.60 -20.32 -12.19
CA THR A 173 -4.29 -19.38 -13.08
C THR A 173 -5.79 -19.46 -12.87
N ASN A 174 -6.42 -18.31 -12.64
CA ASN A 174 -7.88 -18.17 -12.61
C ASN A 174 -8.33 -17.17 -13.67
N SER A 175 -9.02 -17.62 -14.69
CA SER A 175 -9.72 -16.77 -15.67
C SER A 175 -11.24 -16.83 -15.53
N GLY A 176 -11.75 -17.74 -14.68
CA GLY A 176 -13.15 -17.91 -14.36
C GLY A 176 -13.54 -17.26 -13.01
N THR A 177 -14.44 -17.91 -12.29
CA THR A 177 -14.90 -17.45 -10.98
C THR A 177 -14.53 -18.45 -9.89
N ILE A 178 -13.99 -17.94 -8.77
CA ILE A 178 -13.79 -18.69 -7.54
C ILE A 178 -14.50 -17.93 -6.42
N GLN A 179 -15.49 -18.58 -5.78
CA GLN A 179 -16.24 -17.99 -4.69
C GLN A 179 -16.23 -18.90 -3.46
N GLY A 180 -15.88 -18.33 -2.32
CA GLY A 180 -16.07 -18.96 -1.02
C GLY A 180 -17.06 -18.18 -0.17
N GLY A 181 -17.83 -18.86 0.68
CA GLY A 181 -18.69 -18.20 1.64
C GLY A 181 -17.91 -17.41 2.69
N GLU A 182 -16.73 -17.91 3.08
CA GLU A 182 -15.80 -17.27 4.01
C GLU A 182 -14.54 -16.77 3.27
N VAL A 183 -13.94 -17.61 2.43
CA VAL A 183 -12.70 -17.26 1.71
C VAL A 183 -12.77 -17.76 0.28
N GLY A 184 -12.53 -16.88 -0.70
CA GLY A 184 -12.43 -17.29 -2.10
C GLY A 184 -11.27 -18.27 -2.31
N VAL A 185 -10.04 -17.84 -2.02
CA VAL A 185 -8.83 -18.67 -2.09
C VAL A 185 -8.03 -18.55 -0.80
N ASN A 186 -7.85 -19.67 -0.10
CA ASN A 186 -7.00 -19.76 1.08
C ASN A 186 -5.65 -20.43 0.72
N ILE A 187 -4.55 -19.80 1.10
CA ILE A 187 -3.20 -20.25 0.77
C ILE A 187 -2.39 -20.40 2.05
N ASP A 188 -2.02 -21.63 2.39
CA ASP A 188 -1.01 -22.02 3.39
C ASP A 188 0.04 -22.91 2.71
N ALA A 189 0.54 -22.49 1.55
CA ALA A 189 1.42 -23.27 0.70
C ALA A 189 2.36 -22.35 -0.10
N ARG A 190 3.39 -22.93 -0.70
CA ARG A 190 4.25 -22.19 -1.62
C ARG A 190 3.64 -22.12 -3.02
N ILE A 191 3.63 -20.92 -3.61
CA ILE A 191 3.22 -20.70 -5.00
C ILE A 191 4.30 -19.88 -5.73
N ASP A 192 4.78 -20.38 -6.88
CA ASP A 192 5.76 -19.61 -7.66
C ASP A 192 5.07 -18.49 -8.44
N THR A 193 3.96 -18.80 -9.13
CA THR A 193 3.18 -17.79 -9.86
C THR A 193 1.69 -18.01 -9.65
N PHE A 194 1.03 -16.98 -9.13
CA PHE A 194 -0.42 -16.89 -9.00
C PHE A 194 -0.94 -15.79 -9.92
N THR A 195 -1.79 -16.14 -10.88
CA THR A 195 -2.41 -15.18 -11.80
C THR A 195 -3.93 -15.23 -11.69
N ASN A 196 -4.55 -14.08 -11.46
CA ASN A 196 -6.00 -13.91 -11.53
C ASN A 196 -6.37 -12.97 -12.67
N ASP A 197 -6.94 -13.52 -13.72
CA ASP A 197 -7.53 -12.80 -14.84
C ASP A 197 -9.07 -12.73 -14.74
N GLY A 198 -9.66 -13.51 -13.82
CA GLY A 198 -11.09 -13.66 -13.59
C GLY A 198 -11.56 -12.99 -12.30
N PHE A 199 -12.45 -13.68 -11.59
CA PHE A 199 -13.05 -13.17 -10.36
C PHE A 199 -12.82 -14.12 -9.19
N ILE A 200 -12.23 -13.60 -8.11
CA ILE A 200 -12.08 -14.28 -6.82
C ILE A 200 -12.87 -13.47 -5.80
N ASN A 201 -13.84 -14.09 -5.10
CA ASN A 201 -14.62 -13.35 -4.12
C ASN A 201 -15.03 -14.16 -2.89
N SER A 202 -15.42 -13.40 -1.86
CA SER A 202 -16.17 -13.87 -0.70
C SER A 202 -17.22 -12.81 -0.38
N PRO A 203 -18.52 -13.05 -0.72
CA PRO A 203 -19.54 -12.00 -0.68
C PRO A 203 -20.14 -11.75 0.70
N GLY A 204 -19.83 -12.56 1.72
CA GLY A 204 -20.34 -12.39 3.08
C GLY A 204 -19.85 -11.09 3.72
N SER A 205 -20.44 -10.71 4.87
CA SER A 205 -20.07 -9.49 5.62
C SER A 205 -19.39 -9.76 6.96
N GLY A 206 -19.05 -11.02 7.25
CA GLY A 206 -18.35 -11.42 8.47
C GLY A 206 -16.85 -11.06 8.42
N GLN A 207 -16.23 -10.99 9.60
CA GLN A 207 -14.80 -10.66 9.73
C GLN A 207 -13.85 -11.61 8.97
N TRP A 208 -14.28 -12.80 8.59
CA TRP A 208 -13.52 -13.80 7.88
C TRP A 208 -13.78 -13.82 6.36
N ASN A 209 -14.65 -12.93 5.86
CA ASN A 209 -14.99 -12.90 4.45
C ASN A 209 -13.90 -12.21 3.62
N ASN A 210 -12.89 -13.01 3.28
CA ASN A 210 -11.73 -12.56 2.50
C ASN A 210 -11.78 -13.09 1.07
N GLY A 211 -11.51 -12.25 0.09
CA GLY A 211 -11.29 -12.71 -1.28
C GLY A 211 -10.15 -13.74 -1.32
N MET A 212 -9.01 -13.38 -0.74
CA MET A 212 -7.86 -14.26 -0.54
C MET A 212 -7.37 -14.17 0.91
N TRP A 213 -7.02 -15.32 1.48
CA TRP A 213 -6.34 -15.38 2.77
C TRP A 213 -5.03 -16.15 2.62
N ILE A 214 -3.93 -15.47 2.91
CA ILE A 214 -2.56 -15.98 2.80
C ILE A 214 -2.01 -16.11 4.21
N SER A 215 -1.80 -17.34 4.66
CA SER A 215 -1.53 -17.65 6.07
C SER A 215 -0.59 -18.85 6.24
N GLY A 216 -0.32 -19.22 7.47
CA GLY A 216 0.38 -20.47 7.81
C GLY A 216 1.83 -20.51 7.34
N ASN A 217 2.12 -21.22 6.27
CA ASN A 217 3.45 -21.39 5.69
C ASN A 217 3.55 -20.80 4.27
N ALA A 218 2.61 -19.96 3.88
CA ALA A 218 2.51 -19.46 2.52
C ALA A 218 3.72 -18.62 2.12
N THR A 219 4.20 -18.84 0.91
CA THR A 219 5.11 -17.94 0.21
C THR A 219 4.66 -17.82 -1.24
N ILE A 220 4.55 -16.60 -1.75
CA ILE A 220 4.18 -16.36 -3.14
C ILE A 220 5.28 -15.51 -3.78
N GLU A 221 5.94 -16.05 -4.82
CA GLU A 221 6.97 -15.27 -5.52
C GLU A 221 6.31 -14.17 -6.36
N ASN A 222 5.27 -14.50 -7.13
CA ASN A 222 4.56 -13.55 -7.97
C ASN A 222 3.04 -13.73 -7.84
N LEU A 223 2.37 -12.71 -7.35
CA LEU A 223 0.91 -12.58 -7.34
C LEU A 223 0.51 -11.51 -8.36
N VAL A 224 -0.15 -11.91 -9.43
CA VAL A 224 -0.61 -11.03 -10.50
C VAL A 224 -2.13 -11.00 -10.50
N ASN A 225 -2.71 -9.81 -10.35
CA ASN A 225 -4.15 -9.60 -10.49
C ASN A 225 -4.45 -8.69 -11.69
N ASN A 226 -4.98 -9.27 -12.75
CA ASN A 226 -5.48 -8.56 -13.93
C ASN A 226 -7.02 -8.47 -13.92
N GLY A 227 -7.68 -9.35 -13.15
CA GLY A 227 -9.12 -9.44 -12.99
C GLY A 227 -9.62 -8.70 -11.75
N LYS A 228 -10.49 -9.35 -10.98
CA LYS A 228 -11.07 -8.80 -9.76
C LYS A 228 -10.85 -9.74 -8.56
N ILE A 229 -10.37 -9.19 -7.45
CA ILE A 229 -10.36 -9.85 -6.15
C ILE A 229 -11.23 -9.01 -5.21
N GLU A 230 -12.26 -9.64 -4.63
CA GLU A 230 -13.22 -8.95 -3.78
C GLU A 230 -13.47 -9.70 -2.48
N GLY A 231 -13.44 -8.99 -1.37
CA GLY A 231 -13.80 -9.52 -0.07
C GLY A 231 -14.97 -8.76 0.54
N GLY A 232 -15.87 -9.48 1.16
CA GLY A 232 -16.94 -8.88 1.94
C GLY A 232 -16.42 -8.13 3.17
N ASN A 233 -15.25 -8.53 3.70
CA ASN A 233 -14.48 -7.80 4.71
C ASN A 233 -13.19 -7.26 4.08
N THR A 234 -12.25 -8.12 3.73
CA THR A 234 -10.94 -7.77 3.17
C THR A 234 -10.74 -8.49 1.83
N ALA A 235 -10.18 -7.82 0.83
CA ALA A 235 -9.93 -8.51 -0.43
C ALA A 235 -8.73 -9.46 -0.34
N ILE A 236 -7.61 -9.01 0.22
CA ILE A 236 -6.41 -9.84 0.45
C ILE A 236 -5.92 -9.63 1.88
N THR A 237 -5.93 -10.69 2.68
CA THR A 237 -5.34 -10.71 4.03
C THR A 237 -4.08 -11.56 4.03
N ILE A 238 -2.98 -11.02 4.57
CA ILE A 238 -1.70 -11.71 4.72
C ILE A 238 -1.36 -11.76 6.21
N THR A 239 -1.24 -12.97 6.75
CA THR A 239 -0.92 -13.20 8.16
C THR A 239 0.38 -14.00 8.30
N SER A 240 1.40 -13.40 8.90
CA SER A 240 2.71 -14.00 9.19
C SER A 240 3.47 -14.55 7.97
N GLN A 241 3.18 -14.06 6.75
CA GLN A 241 3.69 -14.64 5.51
C GLN A 241 4.24 -13.63 4.53
N HIS A 242 4.85 -14.12 3.45
CA HIS A 242 5.61 -13.33 2.51
C HIS A 242 5.12 -13.46 1.07
N ILE A 243 4.81 -12.32 0.48
CA ILE A 243 4.65 -12.15 -0.97
C ILE A 243 5.82 -11.32 -1.47
N LYS A 244 6.56 -11.85 -2.44
CA LYS A 244 7.67 -11.09 -3.02
C LYS A 244 7.18 -9.98 -3.95
N THR A 245 6.31 -10.29 -4.88
CA THR A 245 5.73 -9.29 -5.78
C THR A 245 4.23 -9.44 -5.89
N LEU A 246 3.50 -8.35 -5.65
CA LEU A 246 2.08 -8.20 -5.98
C LEU A 246 1.98 -7.17 -7.11
N ALA A 247 1.55 -7.61 -8.30
CA ALA A 247 1.27 -6.75 -9.45
C ALA A 247 -0.25 -6.68 -9.67
N ASN A 248 -0.82 -5.49 -9.60
CA ASN A 248 -2.26 -5.27 -9.82
C ASN A 248 -2.48 -4.36 -11.04
N THR A 249 -3.11 -4.90 -12.07
CA THR A 249 -3.62 -4.13 -13.22
C THR A 249 -5.16 -4.08 -13.22
N GLY A 250 -5.79 -4.96 -12.45
CA GLY A 250 -7.24 -5.10 -12.29
C GLY A 250 -7.77 -4.36 -11.05
N THR A 251 -8.68 -5.01 -10.35
CA THR A 251 -9.32 -4.44 -9.15
C THR A 251 -9.12 -5.34 -7.94
N ILE A 252 -8.69 -4.75 -6.83
CA ILE A 252 -8.66 -5.36 -5.49
C ILE A 252 -9.58 -4.52 -4.62
N HIS A 253 -10.73 -5.08 -4.17
CA HIS A 253 -11.78 -4.31 -3.51
C HIS A 253 -12.30 -4.97 -2.23
N ALA A 254 -12.40 -4.20 -1.15
CA ALA A 254 -13.02 -4.61 0.11
C ALA A 254 -14.34 -3.86 0.33
N ASN A 255 -15.43 -4.62 0.52
CA ASN A 255 -16.76 -4.08 0.79
C ASN A 255 -17.02 -3.78 2.28
N GLY A 256 -16.23 -4.37 3.19
CA GLY A 256 -16.38 -4.23 4.64
C GLY A 256 -16.11 -2.83 5.15
N GLY A 257 -16.84 -2.42 6.19
CA GLY A 257 -16.71 -1.08 6.77
C GLY A 257 -15.51 -0.87 7.71
N SER A 258 -14.77 -1.92 8.07
CA SER A 258 -13.72 -1.87 9.09
C SER A 258 -12.34 -2.36 8.64
N ALA A 259 -12.22 -2.96 7.45
CA ALA A 259 -10.97 -3.53 6.99
C ALA A 259 -10.37 -2.84 5.75
N ALA A 260 -9.14 -3.17 5.45
CA ALA A 260 -8.43 -2.69 4.28
C ALA A 260 -8.70 -3.58 3.04
N ALA A 261 -8.52 -3.05 1.83
CA ALA A 261 -8.53 -3.88 0.63
C ALA A 261 -7.37 -4.88 0.64
N ILE A 262 -6.18 -4.43 1.03
CA ILE A 262 -5.03 -5.28 1.32
C ILE A 262 -4.64 -5.06 2.78
N LEU A 263 -4.64 -6.14 3.56
CA LEU A 263 -4.31 -6.12 4.99
C LEU A 263 -3.08 -6.99 5.27
N MET A 264 -2.01 -6.39 5.77
CA MET A 264 -0.89 -7.08 6.38
C MET A 264 -1.07 -7.11 7.89
N ASP A 265 -1.22 -8.32 8.42
CA ASP A 265 -1.48 -8.58 9.84
C ASP A 265 -0.52 -9.64 10.39
N GLN A 266 -0.29 -9.67 11.70
CA GLN A 266 0.52 -10.69 12.40
C GLN A 266 1.90 -10.97 11.77
N GLY A 267 2.57 -9.93 11.26
CA GLY A 267 3.88 -10.07 10.62
C GLY A 267 3.83 -10.33 9.11
N GLY A 268 2.66 -10.23 8.48
CA GLY A 268 2.52 -10.33 7.03
C GLY A 268 3.38 -9.30 6.29
N PHE A 269 3.99 -9.71 5.19
CA PHE A 269 4.93 -8.88 4.43
C PHE A 269 4.75 -9.01 2.92
N ILE A 270 4.67 -7.87 2.24
CA ILE A 270 4.79 -7.79 0.78
C ILE A 270 6.05 -6.99 0.46
N GLU A 271 6.98 -7.58 -0.29
CA GLU A 271 8.25 -6.91 -0.62
C GLU A 271 8.05 -5.81 -1.65
N HIS A 272 7.29 -6.09 -2.73
CA HIS A 272 7.00 -5.13 -3.79
C HIS A 272 5.52 -5.15 -4.17
N ILE A 273 4.88 -3.98 -4.13
CA ILE A 273 3.54 -3.77 -4.67
C ILE A 273 3.66 -2.85 -5.89
N ILE A 274 3.17 -3.30 -7.04
CA ILE A 274 3.09 -2.52 -8.27
C ILE A 274 1.62 -2.38 -8.65
N ASN A 275 1.08 -1.17 -8.58
CA ASN A 275 -0.32 -0.91 -8.87
C ASN A 275 -0.49 0.02 -10.08
N THR A 276 -1.10 -0.51 -11.14
CA THR A 276 -1.58 0.24 -12.31
C THR A 276 -3.10 0.14 -12.47
N GLY A 277 -3.75 -0.64 -11.58
CA GLY A 277 -5.20 -0.84 -11.49
C GLY A 277 -5.80 -0.07 -10.31
N THR A 278 -6.81 -0.65 -9.70
CA THR A 278 -7.51 -0.06 -8.55
C THR A 278 -7.37 -0.96 -7.31
N ILE A 279 -6.94 -0.38 -6.21
CA ILE A 279 -6.98 -0.97 -4.87
C ILE A 279 -7.90 -0.08 -4.04
N SER A 280 -9.05 -0.61 -3.58
CA SER A 280 -10.02 0.23 -2.89
C SER A 280 -10.71 -0.48 -1.72
N GLY A 281 -10.80 0.19 -0.59
CA GLY A 281 -11.49 -0.29 0.60
C GLY A 281 -12.54 0.70 1.12
N ASN A 282 -13.63 0.20 1.65
CA ASN A 282 -14.64 1.05 2.31
C ASN A 282 -14.11 1.70 3.60
N ASN A 283 -12.99 1.24 4.13
CA ASN A 283 -12.28 1.89 5.24
C ASN A 283 -10.87 2.30 4.80
N VAL A 284 -10.00 1.35 4.52
CA VAL A 284 -8.59 1.60 4.15
C VAL A 284 -8.28 0.93 2.81
N GLY A 285 -7.49 1.60 1.97
CA GLY A 285 -6.98 1.00 0.73
C GLY A 285 -5.95 -0.09 1.03
N ILE A 286 -4.82 0.27 1.64
CA ILE A 286 -3.75 -0.65 2.06
C ILE A 286 -3.44 -0.40 3.53
N GLY A 287 -3.54 -1.44 4.36
CA GLY A 287 -3.28 -1.39 5.80
C GLY A 287 -2.14 -2.33 6.22
N ALA A 288 -1.11 -1.79 6.86
CA ALA A 288 -0.11 -2.52 7.62
C ALA A 288 -0.42 -2.34 9.11
N VAL A 289 -1.27 -3.20 9.67
CA VAL A 289 -1.72 -3.07 11.07
C VAL A 289 -0.74 -3.75 12.03
N TYR A 290 -0.32 -4.96 11.72
CA TYR A 290 0.73 -5.72 12.42
C TYR A 290 1.66 -6.40 11.41
N GLY A 291 1.93 -5.77 10.29
CA GLY A 291 2.77 -6.25 9.20
C GLY A 291 3.45 -5.09 8.49
N LYS A 292 4.12 -5.37 7.39
CA LYS A 292 4.89 -4.36 6.67
C LYS A 292 4.83 -4.57 5.16
N PHE A 293 5.16 -3.53 4.41
CA PHE A 293 5.48 -3.66 3.00
C PHE A 293 6.75 -2.89 2.65
N GLY A 294 7.50 -3.43 1.69
CA GLY A 294 8.77 -2.85 1.26
C GLY A 294 8.56 -1.67 0.34
N THR A 295 8.30 -1.90 -0.92
CA THR A 295 8.11 -0.84 -1.92
C THR A 295 6.68 -0.85 -2.44
N LEU A 296 6.05 0.31 -2.48
CA LEU A 296 4.79 0.53 -3.20
C LEU A 296 5.04 1.47 -4.38
N THR A 297 4.77 1.01 -5.58
CA THR A 297 4.81 1.80 -6.81
C THR A 297 3.40 1.94 -7.39
N ILE A 298 2.92 3.16 -7.54
CA ILE A 298 1.64 3.49 -8.17
C ILE A 298 1.94 4.26 -9.45
N LYS A 299 1.50 3.76 -10.58
CA LYS A 299 1.79 4.35 -11.89
C LYS A 299 0.74 4.02 -12.93
N ASP A 300 0.85 4.63 -14.12
CA ASP A 300 0.00 4.33 -15.30
C ASP A 300 -1.51 4.40 -14.98
N GLY A 301 -1.93 5.39 -14.18
CA GLY A 301 -3.29 5.59 -13.73
C GLY A 301 -3.75 4.65 -12.60
N GLY A 302 -2.82 4.04 -11.88
CA GLY A 302 -3.12 3.23 -10.69
C GLY A 302 -3.69 4.06 -9.55
N ILE A 303 -4.68 3.52 -8.83
CA ILE A 303 -5.34 4.20 -7.71
C ILE A 303 -5.28 3.33 -6.46
N VAL A 304 -5.02 3.98 -5.33
CA VAL A 304 -5.28 3.43 -3.99
C VAL A 304 -6.30 4.34 -3.30
N TYR A 305 -7.42 3.78 -2.87
CA TYR A 305 -8.49 4.53 -2.21
C TYR A 305 -8.96 3.86 -0.91
N GLY A 306 -9.24 4.67 0.09
CA GLY A 306 -9.92 4.26 1.31
C GLY A 306 -10.64 5.43 1.95
N LYS A 307 -11.84 5.22 2.54
CA LYS A 307 -12.60 6.32 3.16
C LYS A 307 -11.87 6.96 4.33
N ALA A 308 -11.34 6.14 5.25
CA ALA A 308 -10.58 6.66 6.40
C ALA A 308 -9.12 6.97 6.01
N ALA A 309 -8.49 6.08 5.23
CA ALA A 309 -7.16 6.33 4.71
C ALA A 309 -6.92 5.57 3.39
N GLY A 310 -6.22 6.20 2.46
CA GLY A 310 -5.68 5.49 1.31
C GLY A 310 -4.68 4.44 1.76
N ILE A 311 -3.72 4.84 2.60
CA ILE A 311 -2.74 3.96 3.24
C ILE A 311 -2.71 4.24 4.74
N THR A 312 -2.75 3.18 5.55
CA THR A 312 -2.48 3.23 6.99
C THR A 312 -1.29 2.35 7.35
N VAL A 313 -0.32 2.92 8.06
CA VAL A 313 0.78 2.19 8.69
C VAL A 313 0.56 2.27 10.19
N GLY A 314 0.12 1.16 10.76
CA GLY A 314 -0.23 1.07 12.18
C GLY A 314 0.98 1.15 13.10
N ALA A 315 0.72 1.18 14.39
CA ALA A 315 1.73 1.36 15.42
C ALA A 315 2.94 0.42 15.26
N TRP A 316 4.15 1.01 15.21
CA TRP A 316 5.45 0.31 15.11
C TRP A 316 5.65 -0.50 13.82
N GLN A 317 4.82 -0.30 12.80
CA GLN A 317 4.93 -0.96 11.51
C GLN A 317 5.73 -0.13 10.51
N THR A 318 6.04 -0.74 9.36
CA THR A 318 6.89 -0.08 8.35
C THR A 318 6.25 -0.11 6.97
N LEU A 319 6.18 1.06 6.36
CA LEU A 319 6.16 1.26 4.91
C LEU A 319 7.60 1.56 4.49
N GLY A 320 8.19 0.75 3.62
CA GLY A 320 9.53 1.05 3.11
C GLY A 320 9.53 2.30 2.24
N GLU A 321 9.36 2.16 0.96
CA GLU A 321 9.41 3.27 0.00
C GLU A 321 8.11 3.39 -0.79
N LEU A 322 7.66 4.61 -0.99
CA LEU A 322 6.48 4.94 -1.80
C LEU A 322 6.90 5.74 -3.03
N TYR A 323 6.49 5.27 -4.20
CA TYR A 323 6.68 5.94 -5.49
C TYR A 323 5.34 6.12 -6.20
N ILE A 324 5.00 7.35 -6.55
CA ILE A 324 3.80 7.68 -7.34
C ILE A 324 4.25 8.41 -8.61
N ASP A 325 4.02 7.79 -9.77
CA ASP A 325 4.33 8.37 -11.07
C ASP A 325 3.02 8.66 -11.83
N GLY A 326 2.71 9.93 -12.02
CA GLY A 326 1.52 10.38 -12.74
C GLY A 326 1.65 10.34 -14.26
N LYS A 327 2.83 9.97 -14.78
CA LYS A 327 3.03 9.77 -16.21
C LYS A 327 2.06 8.72 -16.74
N ASN A 328 1.52 8.93 -17.94
CA ASN A 328 0.57 8.02 -18.58
C ASN A 328 -0.76 7.88 -17.81
N SER A 329 -1.40 8.99 -17.44
CA SER A 329 -2.78 9.00 -16.96
C SER A 329 -3.68 8.19 -17.88
N LYS A 330 -4.69 7.50 -17.33
CA LYS A 330 -5.66 6.76 -18.14
C LYS A 330 -6.43 7.70 -19.09
N LYS A 331 -6.97 7.13 -20.18
CA LYS A 331 -7.74 7.89 -21.18
C LYS A 331 -8.97 8.62 -20.60
N ASP A 332 -9.49 8.16 -19.46
CA ASP A 332 -10.59 8.79 -18.71
C ASP A 332 -10.13 9.97 -17.82
N GLY A 333 -8.86 10.32 -17.85
CA GLY A 333 -8.27 11.38 -17.02
C GLY A 333 -7.84 10.93 -15.63
N THR A 334 -7.94 9.64 -15.32
CA THR A 334 -7.51 9.11 -14.01
C THR A 334 -6.00 9.24 -13.84
N VAL A 335 -5.58 9.93 -12.79
CA VAL A 335 -4.18 10.15 -12.44
C VAL A 335 -3.73 9.14 -11.40
N SER A 336 -2.49 8.67 -11.49
CA SER A 336 -1.89 7.79 -10.49
C SER A 336 -1.89 8.46 -9.12
N GLY A 337 -2.42 7.78 -8.10
CA GLY A 337 -2.47 8.43 -6.80
C GLY A 337 -3.08 7.63 -5.67
N ILE A 338 -3.03 8.28 -4.51
CA ILE A 338 -3.66 7.84 -3.27
C ILE A 338 -4.73 8.86 -2.91
N TYR A 339 -5.94 8.38 -2.69
CA TYR A 339 -7.10 9.22 -2.42
C TYR A 339 -7.85 8.74 -1.19
N SER A 340 -8.38 9.67 -0.40
CA SER A 340 -9.16 9.35 0.79
C SER A 340 -10.10 10.48 1.18
N ASP A 341 -11.20 10.12 1.85
CA ASP A 341 -12.12 11.10 2.44
C ASP A 341 -11.53 11.73 3.72
N GLN A 342 -10.51 11.10 4.35
CA GLN A 342 -9.84 11.65 5.54
C GLN A 342 -8.32 11.80 5.32
N PHE A 343 -7.56 10.70 5.30
CA PHE A 343 -6.09 10.75 5.22
C PHE A 343 -5.60 10.06 3.94
N GLY A 344 -4.90 10.78 3.08
CA GLY A 344 -4.22 10.13 1.95
C GLY A 344 -3.28 9.04 2.47
N ILE A 345 -2.35 9.41 3.34
CA ILE A 345 -1.46 8.52 4.08
C ILE A 345 -1.54 8.84 5.57
N SER A 346 -1.70 7.82 6.40
CA SER A 346 -1.61 7.90 7.86
C SER A 346 -0.49 7.02 8.38
N LEU A 347 0.51 7.64 8.99
CA LEU A 347 1.59 6.98 9.75
C LEU A 347 1.29 7.17 11.23
N GLU A 348 1.03 6.05 11.94
CA GLU A 348 0.56 6.06 13.33
C GLU A 348 1.68 5.64 14.30
N ASP A 349 1.54 6.02 15.54
CA ASP A 349 2.34 5.65 16.73
C ASP A 349 3.66 4.88 16.51
N GLY A 350 4.76 5.59 16.27
CA GLY A 350 6.08 4.98 16.09
C GLY A 350 6.26 4.19 14.78
N SER A 351 5.31 4.28 13.86
CA SER A 351 5.46 3.70 12.52
C SER A 351 6.56 4.40 11.72
N SER A 352 7.03 3.77 10.66
CA SER A 352 8.11 4.33 9.87
C SER A 352 7.92 4.19 8.36
N THR A 353 8.47 5.16 7.63
CA THR A 353 8.67 5.07 6.19
C THR A 353 10.07 5.59 5.83
N SER A 354 10.67 5.01 4.80
CA SER A 354 12.02 5.41 4.38
C SER A 354 12.04 6.45 3.28
N LYS A 355 10.98 6.54 2.46
CA LYS A 355 10.91 7.52 1.36
C LYS A 355 9.48 7.70 0.86
N ILE A 356 9.15 8.92 0.45
CA ILE A 356 7.94 9.25 -0.31
C ILE A 356 8.35 10.07 -1.52
N GLU A 357 8.05 9.58 -2.72
CA GLU A 357 8.36 10.28 -3.96
C GLU A 357 7.12 10.36 -4.88
N LEU A 358 6.74 11.58 -5.25
CA LEU A 358 5.71 11.86 -6.24
C LEU A 358 6.36 12.57 -7.42
N LYS A 359 6.04 12.13 -8.63
CA LYS A 359 6.54 12.77 -9.85
C LYS A 359 5.53 12.74 -10.99
N ASN A 360 5.77 13.63 -11.98
CA ASN A 360 5.02 13.66 -13.25
C ASN A 360 3.49 13.73 -13.07
N GLY A 361 3.01 14.48 -12.12
CA GLY A 361 1.58 14.61 -11.83
C GLY A 361 1.02 13.58 -10.84
N GLY A 362 1.83 12.85 -10.09
CA GLY A 362 1.38 11.94 -9.03
C GLY A 362 0.64 12.67 -7.91
N VAL A 363 -0.38 12.03 -7.32
CA VAL A 363 -1.29 12.69 -6.37
C VAL A 363 -1.38 11.92 -5.05
N ILE A 364 -1.34 12.66 -3.94
CA ILE A 364 -1.82 12.19 -2.63
C ILE A 364 -2.87 13.19 -2.15
N GLN A 365 -4.11 12.72 -1.95
CA GLN A 365 -5.22 13.56 -1.53
C GLN A 365 -5.94 12.96 -0.33
N GLY A 366 -6.17 13.79 0.68
CA GLY A 366 -7.01 13.46 1.84
C GLY A 366 -8.01 14.58 2.14
N GLY A 367 -9.23 14.22 2.51
CA GLY A 367 -10.25 15.20 2.90
C GLY A 367 -9.94 15.94 4.21
N VAL A 368 -9.01 15.41 5.01
CA VAL A 368 -8.43 16.09 6.19
C VAL A 368 -6.97 16.39 5.91
N HIS A 369 -6.10 15.40 5.91
CA HIS A 369 -4.68 15.57 5.61
C HIS A 369 -4.27 14.77 4.37
N GLY A 370 -3.41 15.34 3.52
CA GLY A 370 -2.77 14.59 2.45
C GLY A 370 -1.86 13.51 3.02
N ILE A 371 -0.89 13.90 3.84
CA ILE A 371 0.03 13.02 4.58
C ILE A 371 -0.01 13.39 6.05
N ARG A 372 -0.17 12.41 6.93
CA ARG A 372 -0.14 12.58 8.39
C ARG A 372 0.89 11.68 9.04
N LEU A 373 1.76 12.27 9.86
CA LEU A 373 2.65 11.58 10.80
C LEU A 373 2.17 11.91 12.22
N GLU A 374 1.97 10.90 13.06
CA GLU A 374 1.39 11.05 14.39
C GLU A 374 2.22 10.30 15.44
N ASN A 375 2.34 10.87 16.64
CA ASN A 375 2.88 10.20 17.84
C ASN A 375 4.17 9.39 17.60
N ALA A 376 5.28 10.05 17.35
CA ALA A 376 6.59 9.44 17.09
C ALA A 376 6.70 8.63 15.79
N ALA A 377 5.73 8.71 14.88
CA ALA A 377 5.89 8.20 13.52
C ALA A 377 7.09 8.87 12.81
N SER A 378 7.78 8.16 11.94
CA SER A 378 9.01 8.68 11.33
C SER A 378 9.05 8.53 9.81
N LEU A 379 9.59 9.55 9.15
CA LEU A 379 10.11 9.50 7.78
C LEU A 379 11.63 9.67 7.85
N SER A 380 12.37 8.59 7.62
CA SER A 380 13.83 8.59 7.77
C SER A 380 14.59 9.14 6.55
N GLY A 381 14.02 9.04 5.37
CA GLY A 381 14.56 9.60 4.13
C GLY A 381 13.78 10.79 3.62
N GLU A 382 13.94 11.08 2.34
CA GLU A 382 13.36 12.28 1.73
C GLU A 382 11.88 12.12 1.37
N MET A 383 11.16 13.23 1.45
CA MET A 383 9.86 13.43 0.81
C MET A 383 10.08 14.34 -0.40
N ILE A 384 9.88 13.81 -1.60
CA ILE A 384 10.13 14.52 -2.85
C ILE A 384 8.82 14.61 -3.65
N LEU A 385 8.42 15.83 -3.95
CA LEU A 385 7.34 16.13 -4.89
C LEU A 385 7.95 16.87 -6.06
N SER A 386 7.94 16.27 -7.26
CA SER A 386 8.56 16.87 -8.44
C SER A 386 7.69 16.76 -9.69
N GLY A 387 7.83 17.75 -10.57
CA GLY A 387 7.15 17.81 -11.85
C GLY A 387 5.75 18.39 -11.80
N GLU A 388 5.37 19.03 -12.89
CA GLU A 388 4.09 19.70 -13.04
C GLU A 388 2.90 18.75 -12.77
N GLY A 389 1.93 19.22 -11.98
CA GLY A 389 0.75 18.47 -11.58
C GLY A 389 0.95 17.49 -10.41
N SER A 390 2.20 17.24 -9.99
CA SER A 390 2.46 16.48 -8.77
C SER A 390 1.96 17.25 -7.55
N ARG A 391 1.15 16.60 -6.69
CA ARG A 391 0.56 17.33 -5.57
C ARG A 391 0.25 16.48 -4.35
N VAL A 392 0.38 17.13 -3.20
CA VAL A 392 -0.15 16.66 -1.93
C VAL A 392 -1.21 17.64 -1.48
N GLU A 393 -2.42 17.14 -1.27
CA GLU A 393 -3.61 17.94 -1.02
C GLU A 393 -4.30 17.51 0.28
N GLY A 394 -4.47 18.45 1.20
CA GLY A 394 -5.29 18.32 2.39
C GLY A 394 -6.61 19.08 2.22
N GLY A 395 -7.67 18.58 2.83
CA GLY A 395 -8.93 19.29 2.91
C GLY A 395 -8.98 20.21 4.16
N SER A 396 -9.73 19.83 5.18
CA SER A 396 -9.90 20.62 6.40
C SER A 396 -8.67 20.70 7.32
N GLY A 397 -7.66 19.89 7.11
CA GLY A 397 -6.36 19.91 7.79
C GLY A 397 -5.25 20.40 6.88
N SER A 398 -4.06 19.83 6.97
CA SER A 398 -2.88 20.27 6.22
C SER A 398 -2.61 19.38 5.01
N GLY A 399 -1.89 19.91 4.01
CA GLY A 399 -1.30 19.09 2.96
C GLY A 399 -0.37 18.03 3.58
N ILE A 400 0.63 18.47 4.35
CA ILE A 400 1.53 17.62 5.13
C ILE A 400 1.38 17.99 6.60
N SER A 401 1.02 17.02 7.45
CA SER A 401 0.88 17.17 8.91
C SER A 401 1.88 16.29 9.62
N ASN A 402 2.75 16.89 10.41
CA ASN A 402 3.67 16.22 11.35
C ASN A 402 3.26 16.55 12.78
N GLN A 403 2.44 15.70 13.40
CA GLN A 403 1.95 15.87 14.76
C GLN A 403 2.73 15.00 15.73
N SER A 404 3.75 15.55 16.36
CA SER A 404 4.66 14.81 17.24
C SER A 404 5.44 13.66 16.58
N GLY A 405 5.54 13.66 15.26
CA GLY A 405 6.34 12.73 14.48
C GLY A 405 7.74 13.29 14.18
N LYS A 406 8.54 12.53 13.45
CA LYS A 406 9.90 12.90 13.06
C LYS A 406 10.10 12.79 11.55
N ILE A 407 10.42 13.88 10.88
CA ILE A 407 10.88 13.92 9.51
C ILE A 407 12.39 14.16 9.53
N GLU A 408 13.18 13.09 9.30
CA GLU A 408 14.65 13.15 9.35
C GLU A 408 15.24 13.63 8.03
N GLY A 409 14.69 13.19 6.91
CA GLY A 409 15.04 13.67 5.59
C GLY A 409 14.41 15.02 5.26
N SER A 410 14.79 15.58 4.13
CA SER A 410 14.24 16.85 3.65
C SER A 410 12.86 16.68 3.04
N ILE A 411 12.03 17.74 3.15
CA ILE A 411 10.83 17.92 2.34
C ILE A 411 11.25 18.78 1.14
N LYS A 412 11.15 18.22 -0.07
CA LYS A 412 11.46 18.89 -1.34
C LYS A 412 10.20 19.01 -2.17
N VAL A 413 9.85 20.22 -2.55
CA VAL A 413 8.76 20.50 -3.50
C VAL A 413 9.39 21.26 -4.66
N GLU A 414 9.37 20.66 -5.85
CA GLU A 414 10.20 21.14 -6.95
C GLU A 414 9.55 20.96 -8.33
N ASP A 415 10.04 21.69 -9.32
CA ASP A 415 9.70 21.53 -10.73
C ASP A 415 8.20 21.60 -11.05
N GLY A 416 7.47 22.55 -10.45
CA GLY A 416 6.04 22.76 -10.69
C GLY A 416 5.12 21.91 -9.82
N ALA A 417 5.63 21.23 -8.82
CA ALA A 417 4.81 20.50 -7.85
C ALA A 417 4.11 21.44 -6.86
N THR A 418 3.03 20.96 -6.23
CA THR A 418 2.21 21.75 -5.31
C THR A 418 1.92 21.01 -4.02
N VAL A 419 2.00 21.71 -2.89
CA VAL A 419 1.39 21.27 -1.62
C VAL A 419 0.32 22.27 -1.24
N THR A 420 -0.89 21.79 -1.03
CA THR A 420 -2.06 22.64 -0.79
C THR A 420 -2.97 22.11 0.29
N SER A 421 -3.79 23.00 0.84
CA SER A 421 -4.88 22.63 1.75
C SER A 421 -5.95 23.69 1.76
N SER A 422 -7.21 23.28 1.77
CA SER A 422 -8.33 24.23 1.89
C SER A 422 -8.39 24.96 3.25
N SER A 423 -7.70 24.47 4.27
CA SER A 423 -7.54 25.17 5.56
C SER A 423 -6.46 26.27 5.53
N GLY A 424 -5.70 26.39 4.43
CA GLY A 424 -4.58 27.33 4.31
C GLY A 424 -3.29 26.89 5.01
N GLN A 425 -3.15 25.58 5.33
CA GLN A 425 -1.95 25.01 5.94
C GLN A 425 -1.29 24.02 4.98
N ALA A 426 -0.31 24.45 4.20
CA ALA A 426 0.40 23.55 3.31
C ALA A 426 1.22 22.52 4.10
N ILE A 427 2.05 22.99 5.04
CA ILE A 427 2.86 22.14 5.93
C ILE A 427 2.61 22.56 7.39
N SER A 428 2.27 21.61 8.26
CA SER A 428 2.11 21.81 9.70
C SER A 428 3.02 20.88 10.47
N ASN A 429 3.86 21.43 11.32
CA ASN A 429 4.71 20.76 12.29
C ASN A 429 4.26 21.18 13.69
N SER A 430 3.71 20.28 14.49
CA SER A 430 3.07 20.63 15.76
C SER A 430 3.29 19.57 16.85
N GLY A 431 2.82 19.87 18.06
CA GLY A 431 3.09 19.03 19.22
C GLY A 431 4.58 19.03 19.56
N SER A 432 5.21 17.87 19.63
CA SER A 432 6.66 17.68 19.71
C SER A 432 7.29 17.28 18.37
N GLY A 433 6.65 17.63 17.27
CA GLY A 433 7.09 17.28 15.91
C GLY A 433 8.47 17.85 15.56
N SER A 434 9.25 17.09 14.81
CA SER A 434 10.61 17.49 14.41
C SER A 434 10.81 17.31 12.92
N ILE A 435 11.30 18.35 12.23
CA ILE A 435 11.78 18.31 10.85
C ILE A 435 13.28 18.62 10.89
N THR A 436 14.14 17.61 10.72
CA THR A 436 15.59 17.78 10.85
C THR A 436 16.30 17.95 9.51
N GLY A 437 15.71 17.52 8.40
CA GLY A 437 16.30 17.59 7.06
C GLY A 437 16.01 18.88 6.29
N GLY A 438 15.22 19.78 6.83
CA GLY A 438 14.88 21.07 6.20
C GLY A 438 13.72 21.00 5.19
N ILE A 439 13.37 22.18 4.66
CA ILE A 439 12.30 22.35 3.67
C ILE A 439 12.84 23.12 2.48
N THR A 440 12.77 22.56 1.29
CA THR A 440 13.16 23.23 0.04
C THR A 440 11.95 23.34 -0.90
N VAL A 441 11.68 24.53 -1.37
CA VAL A 441 10.66 24.80 -2.38
C VAL A 441 11.36 25.46 -3.57
N SER A 442 11.45 24.76 -4.70
CA SER A 442 12.31 25.19 -5.79
C SER A 442 11.69 25.03 -7.18
N GLY A 443 12.07 25.91 -8.11
CA GLY A 443 11.67 25.86 -9.51
C GLY A 443 10.43 26.69 -9.84
N GLU A 444 10.34 27.09 -11.10
CA GLU A 444 9.20 27.85 -11.62
C GLU A 444 7.90 27.06 -11.48
N ASN A 445 6.79 27.74 -11.22
CA ASN A 445 5.46 27.17 -11.00
C ASN A 445 5.32 26.25 -9.78
N THR A 446 6.38 26.03 -9.00
CA THR A 446 6.32 25.29 -7.74
C THR A 446 5.63 26.13 -6.66
N LYS A 447 4.71 25.51 -5.91
CA LYS A 447 3.91 26.23 -4.92
C LYS A 447 3.71 25.48 -3.60
N LEU A 448 3.74 26.23 -2.52
CA LEU A 448 3.01 25.91 -1.30
C LEU A 448 1.81 26.86 -1.24
N GLU A 449 0.61 26.34 -1.42
CA GLU A 449 -0.63 27.13 -1.31
C GLU A 449 -1.12 27.05 0.13
N GLY A 450 -0.61 27.92 0.97
CA GLY A 450 -0.86 28.01 2.41
C GLY A 450 0.40 28.16 3.24
N ASN A 451 0.22 28.22 4.54
CA ASN A 451 1.30 28.48 5.50
C ASN A 451 2.21 27.25 5.73
N ILE A 452 3.46 27.52 6.08
CA ILE A 452 4.33 26.61 6.82
C ILE A 452 4.18 26.96 8.30
N ILE A 453 3.64 26.06 9.11
CA ILE A 453 3.40 26.28 10.54
C ILE A 453 4.33 25.40 11.35
N ASN A 454 5.02 25.99 12.32
CA ASN A 454 5.80 25.33 13.33
C ASN A 454 5.25 25.79 14.68
N ALA A 455 4.55 24.90 15.40
CA ALA A 455 3.75 25.28 16.56
C ALA A 455 3.98 24.37 17.77
N ASP A 456 3.41 24.76 18.90
CA ASP A 456 3.53 24.07 20.20
C ASP A 456 4.99 23.98 20.68
N SER A 457 5.57 22.79 20.73
CA SER A 457 6.99 22.54 21.09
C SER A 457 7.77 21.94 19.91
N ALA A 458 7.27 22.12 18.69
CA ALA A 458 7.86 21.54 17.49
C ALA A 458 9.18 22.24 17.08
N SER A 459 9.98 21.55 16.30
CA SER A 459 11.26 22.07 15.82
C SER A 459 11.48 21.87 14.33
N ILE A 460 12.05 22.89 13.66
CA ILE A 460 12.66 22.77 12.34
C ILE A 460 14.17 22.98 12.53
N GLY A 461 14.93 21.89 12.40
CA GLY A 461 16.36 21.83 12.74
C GLY A 461 17.32 22.25 11.63
N SER A 462 16.83 22.39 10.39
CA SER A 462 17.65 22.74 9.23
C SER A 462 17.01 23.85 8.39
N ASP A 463 17.64 24.22 7.28
CA ASP A 463 17.27 25.38 6.48
C ASP A 463 15.89 25.27 5.82
N ILE A 464 15.23 26.41 5.71
CA ILE A 464 14.04 26.62 4.88
C ILE A 464 14.46 27.46 3.69
N LYS A 465 14.40 26.88 2.46
CA LYS A 465 14.89 27.50 1.26
C LYS A 465 13.80 27.61 0.20
N ILE A 466 13.60 28.81 -0.33
CA ILE A 466 12.64 29.09 -1.39
C ILE A 466 13.42 29.71 -2.54
N GLU A 467 13.52 28.99 -3.66
CA GLU A 467 14.44 29.33 -4.75
C GLU A 467 13.88 29.03 -6.14
N GLY A 468 14.57 29.51 -7.17
CA GLY A 468 14.26 29.17 -8.56
C GLY A 468 12.89 29.66 -9.05
N GLY A 469 12.33 30.70 -8.45
CA GLY A 469 11.02 31.25 -8.82
C GLY A 469 9.84 30.60 -8.10
N ALA A 470 10.08 29.72 -7.14
CA ALA A 470 9.04 29.07 -6.36
C ALA A 470 8.28 30.05 -5.44
N LYS A 471 7.04 29.69 -5.09
CA LYS A 471 6.16 30.53 -4.30
C LYS A 471 5.59 29.80 -3.10
N VAL A 472 5.72 30.42 -1.93
CA VAL A 472 4.94 30.11 -0.74
C VAL A 472 3.83 31.16 -0.64
N GLU A 473 2.64 30.79 -1.11
CA GLU A 473 1.44 31.66 -1.10
C GLU A 473 0.80 31.58 0.30
N GLY A 474 1.48 32.14 1.25
CA GLY A 474 1.20 32.14 2.68
C GLY A 474 2.44 32.55 3.46
N GLY A 475 2.42 32.38 4.77
CA GLY A 475 3.50 32.74 5.67
C GLY A 475 4.21 31.54 6.26
N LEU A 476 5.39 31.82 6.84
CA LEU A 476 6.06 30.97 7.82
C LEU A 476 5.64 31.43 9.22
N VAL A 477 4.99 30.57 9.98
CA VAL A 477 4.51 30.86 11.33
C VAL A 477 5.29 30.01 12.33
N ASN A 478 5.94 30.64 13.30
CA ASN A 478 6.63 30.00 14.42
C ASN A 478 6.00 30.46 15.72
N GLU A 479 5.27 29.59 16.39
CA GLU A 479 4.44 29.96 17.54
C GLU A 479 4.50 28.94 18.71
N GLY A 480 3.87 29.26 19.83
CA GLY A 480 3.95 28.41 21.03
C GLY A 480 5.36 28.44 21.62
N SER A 481 5.98 27.30 21.86
CA SER A 481 7.38 27.13 22.27
C SER A 481 8.25 26.55 21.18
N ALA A 482 7.80 26.68 19.90
CA ALA A 482 8.47 26.08 18.76
C ALA A 482 9.77 26.82 18.40
N SER A 483 10.69 26.11 17.74
CA SER A 483 11.98 26.63 17.33
C SER A 483 12.32 26.34 15.88
N ILE A 484 12.99 27.30 15.22
CA ILE A 484 13.59 27.13 13.89
C ILE A 484 15.08 27.48 14.03
N THR A 485 15.95 26.48 13.83
CA THR A 485 17.40 26.69 14.01
C THR A 485 18.16 26.88 12.70
N GLY A 486 17.64 26.40 11.59
CA GLY A 486 18.19 26.61 10.26
C GLY A 486 17.96 28.02 9.72
N ALA A 487 18.69 28.38 8.68
CA ALA A 487 18.50 29.63 7.98
C ALA A 487 17.20 29.63 7.14
N ILE A 488 16.58 30.78 6.99
CA ILE A 488 15.45 31.02 6.11
C ILE A 488 15.94 31.89 4.96
N THR A 489 15.91 31.36 3.73
CA THR A 489 16.43 32.06 2.55
C THR A 489 15.38 32.11 1.45
N ILE A 490 15.10 33.30 0.94
CA ILE A 490 14.24 33.55 -0.20
C ILE A 490 15.11 34.12 -1.31
N GLU A 491 15.30 33.35 -2.38
CA GLU A 491 16.16 33.71 -3.50
C GLU A 491 15.41 34.56 -4.56
N SER A 492 16.19 35.16 -5.45
CA SER A 492 15.64 36.00 -6.53
C SER A 492 14.55 35.30 -7.34
N GLY A 493 13.50 36.04 -7.69
CA GLY A 493 12.31 35.52 -8.38
C GLY A 493 11.33 34.75 -7.52
N SER A 494 11.75 34.30 -6.32
CA SER A 494 10.93 33.49 -5.42
C SER A 494 10.09 34.35 -4.46
N LYS A 495 9.09 33.74 -3.79
CA LYS A 495 8.16 34.47 -2.92
C LYS A 495 7.87 33.72 -1.63
N LEU A 496 7.89 34.46 -0.52
CA LEU A 496 7.29 34.13 0.76
C LEU A 496 6.53 35.36 1.24
N ASP A 497 5.23 35.24 1.54
CA ASP A 497 4.42 36.41 1.88
C ASP A 497 4.83 37.05 3.21
N SER A 498 5.03 36.22 4.23
CA SER A 498 5.39 36.71 5.57
C SER A 498 6.14 35.71 6.43
N ILE A 499 6.81 36.23 7.45
CA ILE A 499 7.35 35.45 8.58
C ILE A 499 6.73 36.00 9.86
N THR A 500 6.04 35.16 10.61
CA THR A 500 5.47 35.51 11.92
C THR A 500 6.15 34.67 12.99
N ASN A 501 6.84 35.32 13.94
CA ASN A 501 7.45 34.67 15.08
C ASN A 501 6.81 35.18 16.37
N THR A 502 6.00 34.36 16.99
CA THR A 502 5.38 34.60 18.29
C THR A 502 5.82 33.56 19.32
N SER A 503 6.86 32.80 18.99
CA SER A 503 7.39 31.75 19.87
C SER A 503 7.89 32.31 21.18
N THR A 504 7.53 31.67 22.29
CA THR A 504 8.02 31.93 23.62
C THR A 504 9.33 31.18 23.94
N SER A 505 9.84 30.41 22.99
CA SER A 505 11.14 29.73 23.12
C SER A 505 12.29 30.75 23.15
N ASP A 506 13.27 30.54 24.04
CA ASP A 506 14.47 31.35 24.04
C ASP A 506 15.25 31.32 22.71
N THR A 507 15.12 30.24 21.96
CA THR A 507 15.71 30.09 20.62
C THR A 507 14.87 30.71 19.52
N GLY A 508 13.53 30.64 19.61
CA GLY A 508 12.61 31.19 18.61
C GLY A 508 13.01 30.83 17.18
N ILE A 509 13.49 31.81 16.41
CA ILE A 509 14.17 31.63 15.12
C ILE A 509 15.66 31.99 15.34
N SER A 510 16.54 30.98 15.49
CA SER A 510 17.97 31.24 15.72
C SER A 510 18.79 31.33 14.42
N GLY A 511 18.29 30.81 13.31
CA GLY A 511 18.89 30.97 11.98
C GLY A 511 18.75 32.38 11.43
N SER A 512 19.57 32.72 10.45
CA SER A 512 19.42 33.98 9.70
C SER A 512 18.18 33.98 8.81
N ILE A 513 17.64 35.17 8.56
CA ILE A 513 16.59 35.40 7.58
C ILE A 513 17.17 36.23 6.45
N THR A 514 17.26 35.70 5.25
CA THR A 514 17.81 36.39 4.08
C THR A 514 16.77 36.51 2.99
N ASN A 515 16.43 37.74 2.60
CA ASN A 515 15.56 38.03 1.48
C ASN A 515 16.37 38.61 0.31
N ASN A 516 16.65 37.77 -0.68
CA ASN A 516 17.30 38.14 -1.93
C ASN A 516 16.26 38.34 -3.07
N SER A 517 14.97 38.22 -2.76
CA SER A 517 13.91 38.20 -3.77
C SER A 517 13.51 39.60 -4.25
N ASP A 518 12.72 39.65 -5.31
CA ASP A 518 12.09 40.85 -5.85
C ASP A 518 10.63 41.00 -5.33
N ASN A 519 10.20 40.09 -4.42
CA ASN A 519 8.87 40.09 -3.82
C ASN A 519 8.91 40.63 -2.38
N LYS A 520 7.93 41.44 -1.99
CA LYS A 520 7.82 42.01 -0.65
C LYS A 520 7.79 40.89 0.41
N LEU A 521 8.56 41.10 1.49
CA LEU A 521 8.55 40.26 2.67
C LEU A 521 8.11 41.04 3.90
N GLU A 522 7.13 40.49 4.64
CA GLU A 522 6.70 41.05 5.92
C GLU A 522 7.19 40.16 7.07
N ILE A 523 7.84 40.74 8.07
CA ILE A 523 8.32 40.04 9.26
C ILE A 523 7.64 40.63 10.49
N SER A 524 6.87 39.81 11.22
CA SER A 524 6.25 40.16 12.49
C SER A 524 6.89 39.35 13.60
N ASN A 525 7.53 40.01 14.54
CA ASN A 525 8.25 39.38 15.67
C ASN A 525 7.73 39.86 17.01
N SER A 526 7.32 38.93 17.85
CA SER A 526 7.09 39.15 19.28
C SER A 526 7.84 38.12 20.16
N GLY A 527 8.63 37.24 19.55
CA GLY A 527 9.51 36.28 20.17
C GLY A 527 10.98 36.66 20.04
N ASN A 528 11.86 35.67 19.96
CA ASN A 528 13.28 35.86 19.73
C ASN A 528 13.67 35.49 18.30
N ILE A 529 14.32 36.40 17.56
CA ILE A 529 15.06 36.15 16.34
C ILE A 529 16.53 36.30 16.63
N GLY A 530 17.25 35.18 16.77
CA GLY A 530 18.68 35.16 17.13
C GLY A 530 19.59 35.50 15.94
N GLY A 531 19.20 35.07 14.73
CA GLY A 531 19.96 35.31 13.53
C GLY A 531 19.84 36.73 12.96
N LYS A 532 20.71 37.05 12.00
CA LYS A 532 20.65 38.32 11.25
C LYS A 532 19.47 38.33 10.30
N ILE A 533 18.76 39.45 10.20
CA ILE A 533 17.78 39.71 9.14
C ILE A 533 18.48 40.53 8.05
N GLU A 534 18.48 40.02 6.83
CA GLU A 534 19.20 40.62 5.71
C GLU A 534 18.31 40.76 4.47
N SER A 535 18.27 41.97 3.89
CA SER A 535 17.67 42.23 2.59
C SER A 535 18.75 42.65 1.60
N THR A 536 18.90 41.87 0.54
CA THR A 536 19.87 42.12 -0.53
C THR A 536 19.19 42.28 -1.89
N GLY A 537 17.91 41.92 -2.01
CA GLY A 537 17.10 41.98 -3.23
C GLY A 537 16.53 43.36 -3.57
N ALA A 538 15.70 43.40 -4.59
CA ALA A 538 14.99 44.62 -4.98
C ALA A 538 13.64 44.81 -4.27
N ALA A 539 13.21 43.80 -3.50
CA ALA A 539 11.92 43.85 -2.82
C ALA A 539 11.90 44.71 -1.58
N ASP A 540 10.77 45.33 -1.31
CA ASP A 540 10.50 45.98 -0.05
C ASP A 540 10.45 44.94 1.11
N MET A 541 11.01 45.33 2.27
CA MET A 541 10.95 44.54 3.50
C MET A 541 10.29 45.35 4.62
N VAL A 542 9.30 44.78 5.27
CA VAL A 542 8.61 45.39 6.42
C VAL A 542 8.86 44.55 7.66
N ILE A 543 9.45 45.16 8.69
CA ILE A 543 9.76 44.51 9.96
C ILE A 543 8.97 45.16 11.09
N SER A 544 8.15 44.40 11.80
CA SER A 544 7.45 44.81 13.00
C SER A 544 7.97 44.01 14.20
N ASN A 545 8.72 44.60 15.07
CA ASN A 545 9.20 44.02 16.32
C ASN A 545 8.41 44.60 17.50
N SER A 546 7.58 43.78 18.14
CA SER A 546 6.58 44.25 19.09
C SER A 546 6.44 43.32 20.31
N ASN A 547 5.69 43.72 21.32
CA ASN A 547 5.33 42.91 22.49
C ASN A 547 6.53 42.26 23.22
N GLY A 548 7.64 42.97 23.32
CA GLY A 548 8.87 42.46 23.97
C GLY A 548 9.76 41.63 23.05
N GLY A 549 9.45 41.55 21.76
CA GLY A 549 10.23 40.81 20.77
C GLY A 549 11.69 41.26 20.70
N THR A 550 12.59 40.31 20.50
CA THR A 550 14.03 40.56 20.39
C THR A 550 14.55 40.11 19.02
N ILE A 551 15.32 40.99 18.38
CA ILE A 551 16.11 40.67 17.16
C ILE A 551 17.58 40.80 17.56
N SER A 552 18.25 39.67 17.80
CA SER A 552 19.61 39.66 18.36
C SER A 552 20.71 39.83 17.32
N GLY A 553 20.51 39.28 16.09
CA GLY A 553 21.52 39.31 15.01
C GLY A 553 21.63 40.65 14.27
N GLY A 554 20.77 41.62 14.59
CA GLY A 554 20.70 42.90 13.89
C GLY A 554 19.98 42.80 12.53
N ILE A 555 19.84 43.97 11.87
CA ILE A 555 19.17 44.10 10.59
C ILE A 555 20.12 44.73 9.57
N SER A 556 20.20 44.18 8.35
CA SER A 556 21.01 44.71 7.26
C SER A 556 20.16 44.89 5.99
N SER A 557 20.19 46.09 5.40
CA SER A 557 19.60 46.36 4.12
C SER A 557 20.66 46.85 3.14
N SER A 558 20.95 46.07 2.11
CA SER A 558 21.95 46.39 1.08
C SER A 558 21.40 46.32 -0.33
N GLY A 559 20.15 45.93 -0.50
CA GLY A 559 19.44 45.88 -1.78
C GLY A 559 18.94 47.23 -2.26
N SER A 560 18.11 47.23 -3.28
CA SER A 560 17.44 48.43 -3.80
C SER A 560 16.00 48.60 -3.30
N GLY A 561 15.41 47.58 -2.66
CA GLY A 561 14.07 47.64 -2.08
C GLY A 561 14.05 48.45 -0.78
N ASN A 562 12.93 49.15 -0.51
CA ASN A 562 12.78 49.90 0.72
C ASN A 562 12.63 49.02 1.93
N THR A 563 13.14 49.46 3.07
CA THR A 563 13.02 48.72 4.34
C THR A 563 12.31 49.60 5.37
N SER A 564 11.15 49.16 5.86
CA SER A 564 10.43 49.81 6.95
C SER A 564 10.55 48.99 8.22
N ILE A 565 11.03 49.61 9.30
CA ILE A 565 11.27 48.97 10.58
C ILE A 565 10.47 49.68 11.68
N SER A 566 9.58 48.94 12.35
CA SER A 566 8.88 49.40 13.54
C SER A 566 9.37 48.61 14.76
N ASN A 567 9.94 49.27 15.75
CA ASN A 567 10.38 48.62 17.00
C ASN A 567 9.61 49.27 18.16
N SER A 568 8.64 48.53 18.68
CA SER A 568 7.71 49.03 19.69
C SER A 568 8.35 49.10 21.11
N GLN A 569 7.72 49.83 22.00
CA GLN A 569 8.14 49.90 23.39
C GLN A 569 8.33 48.53 24.03
N GLY A 570 9.43 48.33 24.75
CA GLY A 570 9.80 47.08 25.42
C GLY A 570 10.45 46.05 24.49
N SER A 571 10.50 46.29 23.16
CA SER A 571 11.16 45.40 22.18
C SER A 571 12.60 45.85 21.91
N THR A 572 13.45 44.91 21.49
CA THR A 572 14.89 45.14 21.34
C THR A 572 15.41 44.70 19.98
N ILE A 573 16.28 45.52 19.36
CA ILE A 573 17.09 45.16 18.19
C ILE A 573 18.56 45.29 18.63
N ASN A 574 19.24 44.19 18.89
CA ASN A 574 20.67 44.16 19.20
C ASN A 574 21.50 44.21 17.91
N ASN A 575 22.80 44.44 18.02
CA ASN A 575 23.73 44.55 16.89
C ASN A 575 23.36 45.62 15.82
N GLY A 576 22.36 46.44 16.14
CA GLY A 576 22.02 47.61 15.34
C GLY A 576 21.36 47.36 14.00
N ILE A 577 21.22 48.44 13.24
CA ILE A 577 20.66 48.45 11.90
C ILE A 577 21.70 49.01 10.93
N THR A 578 22.05 48.23 9.90
CA THR A 578 23.04 48.63 8.89
C THR A 578 22.35 48.84 7.56
N VAL A 579 22.57 49.99 6.92
CA VAL A 579 22.06 50.30 5.61
C VAL A 579 23.22 50.58 4.67
N SER A 580 23.24 49.92 3.54
CA SER A 580 24.18 50.16 2.45
C SER A 580 23.42 49.97 1.11
N GLY A 581 23.79 50.68 0.08
CA GLY A 581 23.07 50.60 -1.20
C GLY A 581 22.15 51.77 -1.43
N SER A 582 21.15 51.63 -2.34
CA SER A 582 20.25 52.70 -2.77
C SER A 582 18.86 52.66 -2.09
N ALA A 583 18.63 51.67 -1.21
CA ALA A 583 17.36 51.51 -0.51
C ALA A 583 17.05 52.70 0.43
N GLN A 584 15.78 53.10 0.51
CA GLN A 584 15.29 53.95 1.58
C GLN A 584 14.95 53.08 2.79
N VAL A 585 15.40 53.57 3.98
CA VAL A 585 15.08 52.90 5.24
C VAL A 585 14.31 53.84 6.16
N GLU A 586 13.08 53.46 6.49
CA GLU A 586 12.27 54.16 7.49
C GLU A 586 12.30 53.39 8.81
N ILE A 587 12.63 54.09 9.88
CA ILE A 587 12.71 53.50 11.23
C ILE A 587 11.80 54.26 12.19
N SER A 588 10.80 53.56 12.73
CA SER A 588 10.01 54.01 13.87
C SER A 588 10.43 53.25 15.09
N ASN A 589 11.13 53.85 16.01
CA ASN A 589 11.68 53.23 17.21
C ASN A 589 11.13 53.80 18.52
N GLN A 590 10.43 53.00 19.28
CA GLN A 590 10.01 53.27 20.66
C GLN A 590 10.64 52.32 21.67
N GLY A 591 11.34 51.31 21.17
CA GLY A 591 12.06 50.32 21.97
C GLY A 591 13.55 50.58 22.08
N SER A 592 14.36 49.55 22.21
CA SER A 592 15.82 49.65 22.27
C SER A 592 16.44 49.23 20.93
N VAL A 593 17.39 50.03 20.43
CA VAL A 593 18.26 49.66 19.29
C VAL A 593 19.69 49.97 19.72
N GLY A 594 20.56 48.98 19.71
CA GLY A 594 21.92 49.15 20.17
C GLY A 594 22.86 48.05 19.70
N LYS A 595 24.11 48.22 19.97
CA LYS A 595 25.14 47.20 19.83
C LYS A 595 25.33 46.56 21.21
N ASP A 596 25.25 45.23 21.27
CA ASP A 596 25.63 44.53 22.50
C ASP A 596 27.07 44.92 22.88
N SER A 597 27.26 45.36 24.14
CA SER A 597 28.54 45.78 24.67
C SER A 597 29.40 44.59 25.13
#